data_4261ea4d18c8cf7ff126a1533389e93c
#
_entry.id   4261ea4d18c8cf7ff126a1533389e93c
#
_cell.length_a   1.000
_cell.length_b   1.000
_cell.length_c   1.000
_cell.angle_alpha   90.00
_cell.angle_beta   90.00
_cell.angle_gamma   90.00
#
_symmetry.space_group_name_H-M   'P 1'
#
loop_
_entity.id
_entity.type
_entity.pdbx_description
1 polymer ?
#
loop_
_entity_poly.entity_id
_entity_poly.type
_entity_poly.pdbx_seq_one_letter_code
_entity_poly.pdbx_strand_id
1 'polypeptide(L)'
;MKYFIFSLLLITAAAQGTQALIEFKSPEQQALFKELTHELRCPKCQNQNIADSNAVVAVDMREKTYQLVQQGQNKEQVIDYMKQRYGDFVHYQP
;
A
#
# COMPACT_ATOMS: atom_id res chain seq x y z
N MET A 1 2.63 30.27 -42.62
CA MET A 1 2.26 31.00 -41.52
C MET A 1 1.15 30.46 -40.73
N LYS A 2 0.04 30.19 -41.33
CA LYS A 2 -1.06 29.67 -40.55
C LYS A 2 -0.84 28.29 -40.10
N TYR A 3 0.20 27.65 -40.54
CA TYR A 3 0.39 26.24 -40.18
C TYR A 3 1.07 26.06 -38.88
N PHE A 4 1.58 27.11 -38.33
CA PHE A 4 2.27 26.98 -37.07
C PHE A 4 1.38 26.77 -35.89
N ILE A 5 0.15 27.12 -36.07
CA ILE A 5 -0.78 27.04 -34.95
C ILE A 5 -1.10 25.64 -34.58
N PHE A 6 -0.93 24.73 -35.51
CA PHE A 6 -1.27 23.35 -35.26
C PHE A 6 -0.33 22.64 -34.31
N SER A 7 0.90 23.02 -34.33
CA SER A 7 1.86 22.30 -33.52
C SER A 7 1.69 22.56 -32.04
N LEU A 8 1.00 23.60 -31.72
CA LEU A 8 0.81 23.91 -30.31
C LEU A 8 -0.24 23.07 -29.62
N LEU A 9 -1.08 22.47 -30.40
CA LEU A 9 -2.17 21.71 -29.82
C LEU A 9 -1.78 20.34 -29.35
N LEU A 10 -0.58 19.95 -29.67
CA LEU A 10 -0.16 18.60 -29.36
C LEU A 10 0.50 18.45 -28.02
N ILE A 11 0.57 19.51 -27.29
CA ILE A 11 1.23 19.46 -26.01
C ILE A 11 0.25 19.26 -24.90
N THR A 12 -0.69 18.43 -25.08
CA THR A 12 -1.50 18.07 -23.95
C THR A 12 -0.84 16.90 -23.30
N ALA A 13 0.14 17.17 -22.56
CA ALA A 13 0.69 16.15 -21.71
C ALA A 13 -0.36 15.82 -20.70
N ALA A 14 -0.87 14.66 -20.83
CA ALA A 14 -1.78 14.16 -19.82
C ALA A 14 -1.01 14.11 -18.53
N ALA A 15 -1.22 15.05 -17.73
CA ALA A 15 -0.65 15.02 -16.41
C ALA A 15 -1.32 13.89 -15.69
N GLN A 16 -0.64 12.82 -15.58
CA GLN A 16 -1.13 11.69 -14.88
C GLN A 16 -1.26 12.02 -13.44
N GLY A 17 -2.38 11.72 -12.89
CA GLY A 17 -2.53 11.87 -11.49
C GLY A 17 -1.36 11.23 -10.80
N THR A 18 -0.75 11.99 -9.99
CA THR A 18 0.41 11.54 -9.27
C THR A 18 0.04 10.81 -8.03
N GLN A 19 -1.20 10.46 -7.88
CA GLN A 19 -1.56 9.73 -6.72
C GLN A 19 -0.97 8.35 -6.78
N ALA A 20 -0.36 7.97 -5.70
CA ALA A 20 0.15 6.63 -5.58
C ALA A 20 -1.02 5.69 -5.56
N LEU A 21 -1.38 5.25 -6.72
CA LEU A 21 -2.39 4.21 -6.80
C LEU A 21 -1.73 2.91 -6.46
N ILE A 22 -2.27 2.25 -5.47
CA ILE A 22 -1.80 0.93 -5.13
C ILE A 22 -2.38 -0.03 -6.16
N GLU A 23 -1.51 -0.54 -7.01
CA GLU A 23 -1.92 -1.44 -8.06
C GLU A 23 -1.52 -2.86 -7.71
N PHE A 24 -2.41 -3.79 -7.96
CA PHE A 24 -2.16 -5.19 -7.68
C PHE A 24 -2.26 -5.99 -8.97
N LYS A 25 -1.53 -7.10 -9.00
CA LYS A 25 -1.52 -7.98 -10.16
C LYS A 25 -2.81 -8.77 -10.30
N SER A 26 -3.56 -8.92 -9.22
CA SER A 26 -4.78 -9.69 -9.25
C SER A 26 -5.74 -9.21 -8.17
N PRO A 27 -7.03 -9.48 -8.34
CA PRO A 27 -7.99 -9.16 -7.28
C PRO A 27 -7.72 -9.89 -5.97
N GLU A 28 -7.13 -11.08 -6.04
CA GLU A 28 -6.79 -11.81 -4.83
C GLU A 28 -5.73 -11.09 -4.02
N GLN A 29 -4.74 -10.52 -4.70
CA GLN A 29 -3.71 -9.74 -4.00
C GLN A 29 -4.30 -8.49 -3.37
N GLN A 30 -5.20 -7.84 -4.07
CA GLN A 30 -5.85 -6.67 -3.52
C GLN A 30 -6.65 -7.01 -2.27
N ALA A 31 -7.40 -8.11 -2.31
CA ALA A 31 -8.18 -8.53 -1.16
C ALA A 31 -7.27 -8.91 0.01
N LEU A 32 -6.17 -9.58 -0.28
CA LEU A 32 -5.22 -9.96 0.75
C LEU A 32 -4.61 -8.74 1.42
N PHE A 33 -4.22 -7.75 0.63
CA PHE A 33 -3.67 -6.52 1.17
C PHE A 33 -4.67 -5.83 2.09
N LYS A 34 -5.91 -5.72 1.64
CA LYS A 34 -6.95 -5.09 2.43
C LYS A 34 -7.17 -5.84 3.74
N GLU A 35 -7.22 -7.14 3.67
CA GLU A 35 -7.40 -7.96 4.87
C GLU A 35 -6.25 -7.76 5.83
N LEU A 36 -5.02 -7.81 5.34
CA LEU A 36 -3.84 -7.67 6.18
C LEU A 36 -3.76 -6.31 6.85
N THR A 37 -4.04 -5.24 6.10
CA THR A 37 -3.96 -3.91 6.68
C THR A 37 -5.03 -3.67 7.73
N HIS A 38 -6.12 -4.40 7.69
CA HIS A 38 -7.15 -4.29 8.71
C HIS A 38 -6.88 -5.21 9.91
N GLU A 39 -6.08 -6.25 9.73
CA GLU A 39 -5.75 -7.14 10.83
C GLU A 39 -4.47 -6.75 11.57
N LEU A 40 -3.51 -6.16 10.86
CA LEU A 40 -2.27 -5.78 11.48
C LEU A 40 -2.44 -4.49 12.29
N ARG A 41 -1.79 -4.44 13.43
CA ARG A 41 -1.91 -3.31 14.34
C ARG A 41 -0.61 -2.54 14.41
N CYS A 42 -0.73 -1.24 14.51
CA CYS A 42 0.42 -0.38 14.68
C CYS A 42 0.84 -0.39 16.14
N PRO A 43 2.08 -0.82 16.46
CA PRO A 43 2.49 -0.93 17.85
C PRO A 43 2.63 0.41 18.57
N LYS A 44 2.70 1.51 17.83
CA LYS A 44 2.87 2.83 18.42
C LYS A 44 1.70 3.76 18.18
N CYS A 45 0.54 3.21 17.83
CA CYS A 45 -0.62 4.00 17.46
C CYS A 45 -1.83 3.63 18.30
N GLN A 46 -1.65 3.33 19.55
CA GLN A 46 -2.74 2.93 20.43
C GLN A 46 -3.50 1.73 19.90
N ASN A 47 -2.75 0.81 19.27
CA ASN A 47 -3.30 -0.45 18.80
C ASN A 47 -4.29 -0.32 17.65
N GLN A 48 -4.24 0.79 16.93
CA GLN A 48 -5.07 0.95 15.73
C GLN A 48 -4.54 0.07 14.61
N ASN A 49 -5.43 -0.35 13.72
CA ASN A 49 -4.97 -1.12 12.57
C ASN A 49 -4.22 -0.20 11.62
N ILE A 50 -3.36 -0.80 10.80
CA ILE A 50 -2.49 0.00 9.94
C ILE A 50 -3.23 0.63 8.76
N ALA A 51 -4.43 0.14 8.46
CA ALA A 51 -5.22 0.75 7.39
C ALA A 51 -5.72 2.14 7.76
N ASP A 52 -5.99 2.35 9.05
CA ASP A 52 -6.63 3.58 9.50
C ASP A 52 -5.68 4.56 10.15
N SER A 53 -4.46 4.16 10.41
CA SER A 53 -3.53 5.02 11.13
C SER A 53 -2.62 5.76 10.16
N ASN A 54 -2.36 7.04 10.46
CA ASN A 54 -1.42 7.83 9.67
C ASN A 54 -0.07 7.99 10.34
N ALA A 55 0.16 7.27 11.42
CA ALA A 55 1.46 7.32 12.06
C ALA A 55 2.53 6.75 11.12
N VAL A 56 3.75 7.24 11.28
CA VAL A 56 4.86 6.86 10.40
C VAL A 56 5.04 5.35 10.38
N VAL A 57 4.95 4.71 11.55
CA VAL A 57 5.12 3.26 11.62
C VAL A 57 4.01 2.55 10.85
N ALA A 58 2.77 3.03 10.95
CA ALA A 58 1.67 2.41 10.24
C ALA A 58 1.83 2.56 8.73
N VAL A 59 2.27 3.72 8.28
CA VAL A 59 2.51 3.95 6.86
C VAL A 59 3.60 3.00 6.37
N ASP A 60 4.67 2.86 7.15
CA ASP A 60 5.76 1.96 6.78
C ASP A 60 5.28 0.52 6.69
N MET A 61 4.46 0.10 7.64
CA MET A 61 3.91 -1.25 7.63
C MET A 61 3.00 -1.48 6.43
N ARG A 62 2.18 -0.48 6.06
CA ARG A 62 1.34 -0.62 4.88
C ARG A 62 2.17 -0.80 3.62
N GLU A 63 3.21 0.01 3.48
CA GLU A 63 4.06 -0.08 2.31
C GLU A 63 4.76 -1.43 2.24
N LYS A 64 5.25 -1.91 3.36
CA LYS A 64 5.90 -3.21 3.40
C LYS A 64 4.92 -4.33 3.10
N THR A 65 3.71 -4.21 3.62
CA THR A 65 2.67 -5.19 3.33
C THR A 65 2.39 -5.25 1.83
N TYR A 66 2.29 -4.09 1.21
CA TYR A 66 2.09 -4.01 -0.22
C TYR A 66 3.21 -4.72 -0.98
N GLN A 67 4.45 -4.44 -0.62
CA GLN A 67 5.59 -5.06 -1.28
C GLN A 67 5.57 -6.57 -1.14
N LEU A 68 5.29 -7.06 0.05
CA LEU A 68 5.29 -8.50 0.28
C LEU A 68 4.18 -9.20 -0.48
N VAL A 69 3.00 -8.58 -0.54
CA VAL A 69 1.90 -9.13 -1.31
C VAL A 69 2.25 -9.16 -2.79
N GLN A 70 2.89 -8.10 -3.28
CA GLN A 70 3.31 -8.05 -4.68
C GLN A 70 4.35 -9.12 -5.00
N GLN A 71 5.14 -9.51 -4.03
CA GLN A 71 6.12 -10.57 -4.21
C GLN A 71 5.50 -11.95 -4.18
N GLY A 72 4.20 -12.05 -3.94
CA GLY A 72 3.53 -13.32 -3.92
C GLY A 72 3.48 -14.00 -2.57
N GLN A 73 3.83 -13.31 -1.50
CA GLN A 73 3.76 -13.91 -0.18
C GLN A 73 2.34 -14.03 0.30
N ASN A 74 2.06 -15.08 1.02
CA ASN A 74 0.72 -15.33 1.53
C ASN A 74 0.51 -14.63 2.87
N LYS A 75 -0.70 -14.73 3.38
CA LYS A 75 -1.08 -14.03 4.60
C LYS A 75 -0.17 -14.40 5.78
N GLU A 76 0.09 -15.68 5.96
CA GLU A 76 0.89 -16.13 7.10
C GLU A 76 2.32 -15.62 6.99
N GLN A 77 2.87 -15.61 5.79
CA GLN A 77 4.22 -15.13 5.58
C GLN A 77 4.34 -13.65 5.90
N VAL A 78 3.35 -12.86 5.50
CA VAL A 78 3.35 -11.43 5.76
C VAL A 78 3.23 -11.17 7.26
N ILE A 79 2.31 -11.85 7.92
CA ILE A 79 2.13 -11.68 9.36
C ILE A 79 3.39 -12.05 10.11
N ASP A 80 4.02 -13.13 9.71
CA ASP A 80 5.25 -13.59 10.35
C ASP A 80 6.36 -12.57 10.19
N TYR A 81 6.49 -12.00 9.00
CA TYR A 81 7.46 -10.95 8.75
C TYR A 81 7.23 -9.76 9.68
N MET A 82 5.96 -9.35 9.79
CA MET A 82 5.62 -8.19 10.61
C MET A 82 5.91 -8.44 12.09
N LYS A 83 5.62 -9.65 12.56
CA LYS A 83 5.93 -9.99 13.95
C LYS A 83 7.42 -9.93 14.23
N GLN A 84 8.21 -10.44 13.31
CA GLN A 84 9.65 -10.44 13.50
C GLN A 84 10.23 -9.04 13.46
N ARG A 85 9.66 -8.18 12.66
CA ARG A 85 10.22 -6.85 12.51
C ARG A 85 9.69 -5.86 13.53
N TYR A 86 8.41 -5.94 13.85
CA TYR A 86 7.76 -4.94 14.70
C TYR A 86 7.31 -5.47 16.05
N GLY A 87 7.36 -6.78 16.24
CA GLY A 87 6.97 -7.38 17.51
C GLY A 87 5.65 -8.14 17.42
N ASP A 88 5.40 -8.98 18.42
CA ASP A 88 4.27 -9.88 18.38
C ASP A 88 2.92 -9.18 18.49
N PHE A 89 2.93 -7.94 18.96
CA PHE A 89 1.69 -7.22 19.17
C PHE A 89 1.03 -6.74 17.89
N VAL A 90 1.73 -6.84 16.77
CA VAL A 90 1.17 -6.34 15.51
C VAL A 90 0.03 -7.22 15.02
N HIS A 91 -0.06 -8.44 15.49
CA HIS A 91 -1.14 -9.34 15.10
C HIS A 91 -1.61 -10.09 16.33
N TYR A 92 -2.70 -9.63 16.89
CA TYR A 92 -3.27 -10.23 18.09
C TYR A 92 -4.42 -11.14 17.70
N GLN A 93 -4.29 -12.39 18.08
CA GLN A 93 -5.39 -13.35 17.97
C GLN A 93 -5.73 -13.82 19.38
N PRO A 94 -6.90 -13.43 19.86
CA PRO A 94 -7.34 -13.89 21.17
C PRO A 94 -7.62 -15.38 21.19
#